data_88e1fd846f8a7e2651c538b9985cfd51
#
_entry.id   88e1fd846f8a7e2651c538b9985cfd51
#
_cell.length_a   1.000
_cell.length_b   1.000
_cell.length_c   1.000
_cell.angle_alpha   90.00
_cell.angle_beta   90.00
_cell.angle_gamma   90.00
#
_symmetry.space_group_name_H-M   'P 1'
#
loop_
_entity.id
_entity.type
_entity.pdbx_description
1 polymer ?
#
loop_
_entity_poly.entity_id
_entity_poly.type
_entity_poly.pdbx_seq_one_letter_code
_entity_poly.pdbx_strand_id
1 'polypeptide(L)'
;MFRCGIAYPRCRWIIPLLLVFAIIFDLIAICAQSGWVEDENAKSHYASMWKHCRGRNDNWQCWSLQDNSWAQAVAALMIIGLILLIIAFILAIVAMCNINTGLMIAVAAFLILVVILQVIALIIYPVKFNELIFEGTYYYTWAYGFAWGATIICIGCAIIFCCLPNYEDELSGAAKVKYIYSSQ
;
A
#
# COMPACT_ATOMS: atom_id res chain seq x y z
N MET A 1 23.99 9.77 -11.63
CA MET A 1 22.78 10.49 -11.24
C MET A 1 21.66 10.03 -12.18
N PHE A 2 20.78 9.12 -11.73
CA PHE A 2 19.69 8.60 -12.56
C PHE A 2 18.65 9.71 -12.74
N ARG A 3 18.58 10.28 -13.92
CA ARG A 3 17.51 11.20 -14.33
C ARG A 3 16.32 10.36 -14.79
N CYS A 4 15.53 9.88 -13.87
CA CYS A 4 14.30 9.16 -14.17
C CYS A 4 13.13 10.15 -14.04
N GLY A 5 12.70 10.70 -15.15
CA GLY A 5 11.51 11.54 -15.25
C GLY A 5 10.60 11.03 -16.36
N ILE A 6 9.37 11.51 -16.43
CA ILE A 6 8.40 11.17 -17.51
C ILE A 6 8.96 11.45 -18.91
N ALA A 7 9.94 12.37 -19.02
CA ALA A 7 10.68 12.63 -20.26
C ALA A 7 11.44 11.40 -20.81
N TYR A 8 11.68 10.37 -19.97
CA TYR A 8 12.31 9.14 -20.42
C TYR A 8 11.25 8.04 -20.60
N PRO A 9 10.93 7.62 -21.82
CA PRO A 9 9.87 6.65 -22.10
C PRO A 9 10.06 5.30 -21.39
N ARG A 10 11.31 4.96 -21.03
CA ARG A 10 11.62 3.72 -20.30
C ARG A 10 11.25 3.74 -18.81
N CYS A 11 11.28 4.92 -18.17
CA CYS A 11 10.92 5.05 -16.75
C CYS A 11 9.42 5.23 -16.53
N ARG A 12 8.68 5.56 -17.57
CA ARG A 12 7.24 5.81 -17.50
C ARG A 12 6.45 4.59 -17.03
N TRP A 13 6.85 3.39 -17.41
CA TRP A 13 6.15 2.13 -17.06
C TRP A 13 6.52 1.57 -15.69
N ILE A 14 7.55 2.10 -15.03
CA ILE A 14 7.96 1.61 -13.69
C ILE A 14 6.88 1.91 -12.65
N ILE A 15 6.24 3.07 -12.72
CA ILE A 15 5.25 3.49 -11.72
C ILE A 15 4.00 2.60 -11.72
N PRO A 16 3.31 2.38 -12.87
CA PRO A 16 2.18 1.44 -12.88
C PRO A 16 2.60 0.02 -12.51
N LEU A 17 3.81 -0.41 -12.86
CA LEU A 17 4.33 -1.71 -12.43
C LEU A 17 4.45 -1.80 -10.90
N LEU A 18 4.98 -0.76 -10.24
CA LEU A 18 5.06 -0.69 -8.79
C LEU A 18 3.67 -0.71 -8.14
N LEU A 19 2.69 -0.01 -8.72
CA LEU A 19 1.32 -0.03 -8.22
C LEU A 19 0.66 -1.41 -8.37
N VAL A 20 0.96 -2.16 -9.46
CA VAL A 20 0.52 -3.55 -9.59
C VAL A 20 1.11 -4.41 -8.47
N PHE A 21 2.41 -4.27 -8.16
CA PHE A 21 3.02 -5.00 -7.04
C PHE A 21 2.39 -4.61 -5.70
N ALA A 22 2.08 -3.33 -5.47
CA ALA A 22 1.39 -2.89 -4.27
C ALA A 22 0.00 -3.55 -4.14
N ILE A 23 -0.78 -3.61 -5.22
CA ILE A 23 -2.08 -4.28 -5.25
C ILE A 23 -1.94 -5.77 -4.94
N ILE A 24 -0.96 -6.45 -5.56
CA ILE A 24 -0.72 -7.88 -5.32
C ILE A 24 -0.34 -8.13 -3.85
N PHE A 25 0.54 -7.31 -3.28
CA PHE A 25 0.97 -7.43 -1.89
C PHE A 25 -0.19 -7.20 -0.91
N ASP A 26 -1.02 -6.21 -1.18
CA ASP A 26 -2.20 -5.91 -0.37
C ASP A 26 -3.25 -7.04 -0.45
N LEU A 27 -3.49 -7.59 -1.65
CA LEU A 27 -4.34 -8.76 -1.83
C LEU A 27 -3.82 -9.99 -1.07
N ILE A 28 -2.51 -10.26 -1.15
CA ILE A 28 -1.89 -11.36 -0.41
C ILE A 28 -2.09 -11.16 1.09
N ALA A 29 -1.86 -9.94 1.60
CA ALA A 29 -2.04 -9.62 3.01
C ALA A 29 -3.48 -9.81 3.49
N ILE A 30 -4.46 -9.37 2.70
CA ILE A 30 -5.89 -9.49 3.01
C ILE A 30 -6.36 -10.95 2.92
N CYS A 31 -5.92 -11.69 1.91
CA CYS A 31 -6.35 -13.08 1.68
C CYS A 31 -5.61 -14.11 2.53
N ALA A 32 -4.50 -13.74 3.18
CA ALA A 32 -3.69 -14.65 3.97
C ALA A 32 -4.47 -15.24 5.15
N GLN A 33 -4.84 -16.50 5.03
CA GLN A 33 -5.52 -17.25 6.11
C GLN A 33 -4.57 -17.83 7.15
N SER A 34 -3.28 -18.00 6.79
CA SER A 34 -2.23 -18.54 7.65
C SER A 34 -1.76 -17.61 8.76
N GLY A 35 -2.32 -16.41 8.82
CA GLY A 35 -2.12 -15.47 9.91
C GLY A 35 -1.20 -14.30 9.60
N TRP A 36 -1.43 -13.22 10.33
CA TRP A 36 -0.55 -12.06 10.43
C TRP A 36 0.40 -12.20 11.63
N VAL A 37 0.02 -13.05 12.57
CA VAL A 37 0.73 -13.28 13.83
C VAL A 37 0.73 -14.78 14.14
N GLU A 38 1.85 -15.28 14.68
CA GLU A 38 2.03 -16.67 15.07
C GLU A 38 2.74 -16.74 16.43
N ASP A 39 2.41 -17.74 17.25
CA ASP A 39 3.03 -17.99 18.56
C ASP A 39 4.48 -18.47 18.39
N GLU A 40 5.40 -17.87 19.14
CA GLU A 40 6.83 -18.18 19.07
C GLU A 40 7.16 -19.56 19.69
N ASN A 41 6.47 -19.93 20.78
CA ASN A 41 6.92 -21.06 21.61
C ASN A 41 6.32 -22.42 21.21
N ALA A 42 5.13 -22.45 20.65
CA ALA A 42 4.42 -23.73 20.47
C ALA A 42 3.81 -23.93 19.06
N LYS A 43 3.87 -22.93 18.18
CA LYS A 43 3.10 -22.91 16.91
C LYS A 43 1.65 -23.33 17.09
N SER A 44 1.13 -23.11 18.31
CA SER A 44 -0.19 -23.55 18.74
C SER A 44 -1.27 -22.49 18.52
N HIS A 45 -0.85 -21.28 18.17
CA HIS A 45 -1.76 -20.17 17.89
C HIS A 45 -1.30 -19.41 16.65
N TYR A 46 -2.25 -19.08 15.80
CA TYR A 46 -2.06 -18.10 14.74
C TYR A 46 -3.31 -17.23 14.58
N ALA A 47 -3.12 -16.01 14.15
CA ALA A 47 -4.23 -15.10 13.88
C ALA A 47 -4.02 -14.37 12.56
N SER A 48 -5.05 -14.39 11.74
CA SER A 48 -5.16 -13.57 10.54
C SER A 48 -6.01 -12.33 10.84
N MET A 49 -6.25 -11.51 9.83
CA MET A 49 -7.21 -10.41 9.96
C MET A 49 -8.65 -10.90 10.17
N TRP A 50 -8.97 -12.16 9.77
CA TRP A 50 -10.33 -12.71 9.76
C TRP A 50 -10.63 -13.63 10.93
N LYS A 51 -9.66 -14.42 11.35
CA LYS A 51 -9.84 -15.45 12.37
C LYS A 51 -8.59 -15.62 13.22
N HIS A 52 -8.77 -16.07 14.45
CA HIS A 52 -7.69 -16.59 15.26
C HIS A 52 -7.93 -18.08 15.54
N CYS A 53 -6.88 -18.86 15.50
CA CYS A 53 -6.93 -20.30 15.66
C CYS A 53 -5.98 -20.75 16.75
N ARG A 54 -6.45 -21.67 17.59
CA ARG A 54 -5.66 -22.29 18.65
C ARG A 54 -5.65 -23.81 18.43
N GLY A 55 -4.45 -24.39 18.34
CA GLY A 55 -4.26 -25.82 18.24
C GLY A 55 -3.97 -26.45 19.61
N ARG A 56 -4.64 -27.57 19.91
CA ARG A 56 -4.32 -28.41 21.06
C ARG A 56 -4.44 -29.88 20.65
N ASN A 57 -3.31 -30.63 20.74
CA ASN A 57 -3.28 -32.07 20.42
C ASN A 57 -3.91 -32.39 19.05
N ASP A 58 -3.41 -31.77 17.96
CA ASP A 58 -3.87 -31.89 16.56
C ASP A 58 -5.31 -31.42 16.27
N ASN A 59 -6.04 -30.95 17.26
CA ASN A 59 -7.33 -30.33 17.08
C ASN A 59 -7.21 -28.81 17.03
N TRP A 60 -7.52 -28.21 15.87
CA TRP A 60 -7.56 -26.77 15.68
C TRP A 60 -8.96 -26.23 15.93
N GLN A 61 -9.05 -25.28 16.85
CA GLN A 61 -10.28 -24.51 17.06
C GLN A 61 -10.05 -23.10 16.56
N CYS A 62 -10.92 -22.65 15.67
CA CYS A 62 -10.83 -21.32 15.06
C CYS A 62 -12.10 -20.52 15.40
N TRP A 63 -11.89 -19.27 15.78
CA TRP A 63 -12.96 -18.31 16.07
C TRP A 63 -12.83 -17.12 15.14
N SER A 64 -13.95 -16.51 14.80
CA SER A 64 -13.98 -15.29 14.00
C SER A 64 -13.38 -14.14 14.80
N LEU A 65 -12.44 -13.42 14.19
CA LEU A 65 -11.93 -12.18 14.77
C LEU A 65 -12.90 -11.02 14.52
N GLN A 66 -13.77 -11.19 13.51
CA GLN A 66 -14.72 -10.18 13.09
C GLN A 66 -15.87 -9.94 14.10
N ASP A 67 -15.95 -10.73 15.15
CA ASP A 67 -16.87 -10.47 16.26
C ASP A 67 -16.41 -9.27 17.10
N ASN A 68 -15.16 -8.84 16.95
CA ASN A 68 -14.59 -7.68 17.61
C ASN A 68 -14.66 -6.44 16.70
N SER A 69 -15.18 -5.34 17.21
CA SER A 69 -15.31 -4.08 16.45
C SER A 69 -13.99 -3.51 15.93
N TRP A 70 -12.90 -3.69 16.67
CA TRP A 70 -11.58 -3.25 16.23
C TRP A 70 -11.06 -4.05 15.02
N ALA A 71 -11.34 -5.35 14.96
CA ALA A 71 -10.95 -6.20 13.84
C ALA A 71 -11.78 -5.89 12.58
N GLN A 72 -13.08 -5.60 12.77
CA GLN A 72 -13.93 -5.07 11.68
C GLN A 72 -13.37 -3.76 11.14
N ALA A 73 -12.93 -2.85 12.01
CA ALA A 73 -12.34 -1.58 11.58
C ALA A 73 -11.04 -1.79 10.78
N VAL A 74 -10.16 -2.68 11.23
CA VAL A 74 -8.92 -3.03 10.50
C VAL A 74 -9.26 -3.61 9.13
N ALA A 75 -10.19 -4.57 9.06
CA ALA A 75 -10.60 -5.17 7.79
C ALA A 75 -11.23 -4.13 6.85
N ALA A 76 -12.10 -3.26 7.36
CA ALA A 76 -12.71 -2.20 6.57
C ALA A 76 -11.67 -1.22 6.02
N LEU A 77 -10.71 -0.77 6.85
CA LEU A 77 -9.64 0.13 6.44
C LEU A 77 -8.75 -0.47 5.34
N MET A 78 -8.40 -1.76 5.47
CA MET A 78 -7.60 -2.46 4.47
C MET A 78 -8.36 -2.64 3.15
N ILE A 79 -9.63 -3.03 3.19
CA ILE A 79 -10.45 -3.20 1.99
C ILE A 79 -10.71 -1.85 1.29
N ILE A 80 -11.03 -0.80 2.04
CA ILE A 80 -11.21 0.55 1.48
C ILE A 80 -9.89 1.04 0.89
N GLY A 81 -8.77 0.82 1.57
CA GLY A 81 -7.43 1.11 1.08
C GLY A 81 -7.14 0.43 -0.25
N LEU A 82 -7.44 -0.86 -0.37
CA LEU A 82 -7.28 -1.63 -1.62
C LEU A 82 -8.14 -1.07 -2.76
N ILE A 83 -9.41 -0.74 -2.49
CA ILE A 83 -10.31 -0.16 -3.50
C ILE A 83 -9.75 1.18 -4.01
N LEU A 84 -9.32 2.05 -3.10
CA LEU A 84 -8.72 3.33 -3.45
C LEU A 84 -7.40 3.16 -4.21
N LEU A 85 -6.61 2.15 -3.87
CA LEU A 85 -5.37 1.82 -4.58
C LEU A 85 -5.65 1.38 -6.02
N ILE A 86 -6.68 0.57 -6.25
CA ILE A 86 -7.12 0.18 -7.61
C ILE A 86 -7.58 1.41 -8.40
N ILE A 87 -8.35 2.31 -7.79
CA ILE A 87 -8.77 3.56 -8.43
C ILE A 87 -7.54 4.41 -8.77
N ALA A 88 -6.62 4.59 -7.83
CA ALA A 88 -5.37 5.32 -8.06
C ALA A 88 -4.54 4.71 -9.20
N PHE A 89 -4.48 3.39 -9.32
CA PHE A 89 -3.82 2.69 -10.41
C PHE A 89 -4.43 3.01 -11.78
N ILE A 90 -5.77 2.96 -11.88
CA ILE A 90 -6.48 3.29 -13.13
C ILE A 90 -6.22 4.75 -13.51
N LEU A 91 -6.33 5.67 -12.55
CA LEU A 91 -6.05 7.09 -12.76
C LEU A 91 -4.60 7.34 -13.16
N ALA A 92 -3.65 6.59 -12.59
CA ALA A 92 -2.24 6.67 -12.94
C ALA A 92 -2.00 6.30 -14.41
N ILE A 93 -2.62 5.23 -14.91
CA ILE A 93 -2.52 4.85 -16.33
C ILE A 93 -3.08 5.97 -17.22
N VAL A 94 -4.26 6.51 -16.89
CA VAL A 94 -4.88 7.60 -17.66
C VAL A 94 -4.02 8.87 -17.62
N ALA A 95 -3.48 9.24 -16.46
CA ALA A 95 -2.60 10.39 -16.30
C ALA A 95 -1.33 10.27 -17.14
N MET A 96 -0.78 9.06 -17.25
CA MET A 96 0.41 8.80 -18.04
C MET A 96 0.14 8.78 -19.55
N CYS A 97 -1.06 8.40 -19.97
CA CYS A 97 -1.45 8.45 -21.39
C CYS A 97 -1.72 9.89 -21.85
N ASN A 98 -2.34 10.72 -21.01
CA ASN A 98 -2.80 12.05 -21.40
C ASN A 98 -1.90 13.19 -20.92
N ILE A 99 -0.81 12.92 -20.19
CA ILE A 99 0.13 13.91 -19.61
C ILE A 99 -0.63 15.10 -18.99
N ASN A 100 -1.46 14.81 -18.01
CA ASN A 100 -2.28 15.83 -17.35
C ASN A 100 -1.82 16.01 -15.90
N THR A 101 -1.25 17.17 -15.60
CA THR A 101 -0.72 17.54 -14.27
C THR A 101 -1.80 17.42 -13.17
N GLY A 102 -3.04 17.81 -13.47
CA GLY A 102 -4.15 17.70 -12.52
C GLY A 102 -4.45 16.26 -12.12
N LEU A 103 -4.40 15.33 -13.08
CA LEU A 103 -4.59 13.90 -12.81
C LEU A 103 -3.42 13.32 -11.99
N MET A 104 -2.20 13.77 -12.22
CA MET A 104 -1.04 13.32 -11.43
C MET A 104 -1.16 13.71 -9.96
N ILE A 105 -1.60 14.94 -9.70
CA ILE A 105 -1.87 15.43 -8.32
C ILE A 105 -3.01 14.63 -7.68
N ALA A 106 -4.07 14.33 -8.44
CA ALA A 106 -5.16 13.51 -7.93
C ALA A 106 -4.70 12.09 -7.56
N VAL A 107 -3.87 11.44 -8.38
CA VAL A 107 -3.28 10.13 -8.06
C VAL A 107 -2.45 10.21 -6.78
N ALA A 108 -1.61 11.24 -6.63
CA ALA A 108 -0.83 11.44 -5.41
C ALA A 108 -1.73 11.58 -4.17
N ALA A 109 -2.83 12.34 -4.26
CA ALA A 109 -3.79 12.51 -3.17
C ALA A 109 -4.47 11.18 -2.79
N PHE A 110 -4.90 10.38 -3.77
CA PHE A 110 -5.44 9.05 -3.52
C PHE A 110 -4.42 8.12 -2.85
N LEU A 111 -3.18 8.11 -3.31
CA LEU A 111 -2.12 7.28 -2.71
C LEU A 111 -1.80 7.69 -1.27
N ILE A 112 -1.77 8.99 -0.97
CA ILE A 112 -1.60 9.49 0.40
C ILE A 112 -2.75 9.00 1.30
N LEU A 113 -3.98 9.05 0.80
CA LEU A 113 -5.14 8.56 1.55
C LEU A 113 -5.04 7.05 1.80
N VAL A 114 -4.66 6.25 0.80
CA VAL A 114 -4.40 4.81 0.94
C VAL A 114 -3.36 4.55 2.03
N VAL A 115 -2.23 5.26 2.00
CA VAL A 115 -1.16 5.13 3.00
C VAL A 115 -1.68 5.41 4.40
N ILE A 116 -2.45 6.49 4.60
CA ILE A 116 -3.01 6.84 5.90
C ILE A 116 -3.92 5.71 6.42
N LEU A 117 -4.83 5.21 5.60
CA LEU A 117 -5.75 4.14 6.00
C LEU A 117 -5.03 2.84 6.34
N GLN A 118 -4.06 2.43 5.51
CA GLN A 118 -3.27 1.22 5.75
C GLN A 118 -2.39 1.34 7.00
N VAL A 119 -1.69 2.46 7.19
CA VAL A 119 -0.87 2.67 8.40
C VAL A 119 -1.71 2.62 9.66
N ILE A 120 -2.90 3.23 9.67
CA ILE A 120 -3.82 3.17 10.80
C ILE A 120 -4.22 1.70 11.08
N ALA A 121 -4.60 0.94 10.05
CA ALA A 121 -4.97 -0.47 10.18
C ALA A 121 -3.81 -1.31 10.74
N LEU A 122 -2.60 -1.11 10.20
CA LEU A 122 -1.39 -1.83 10.61
C LEU A 122 -0.92 -1.49 12.02
N ILE A 123 -1.24 -0.31 12.54
CA ILE A 123 -0.95 0.05 13.94
C ILE A 123 -2.04 -0.47 14.89
N ILE A 124 -3.32 -0.37 14.53
CA ILE A 124 -4.42 -0.82 15.37
C ILE A 124 -4.34 -2.34 15.61
N TYR A 125 -4.02 -3.10 14.57
CA TYR A 125 -4.02 -4.55 14.65
C TYR A 125 -3.11 -5.09 15.76
N PRO A 126 -1.79 -4.80 15.81
CA PRO A 126 -0.90 -5.33 16.84
C PRO A 126 -1.25 -4.81 18.24
N VAL A 127 -1.65 -3.53 18.36
CA VAL A 127 -1.98 -2.95 19.65
C VAL A 127 -3.18 -3.64 20.27
N LYS A 128 -4.27 -3.80 19.51
CA LYS A 128 -5.51 -4.41 20.01
C LYS A 128 -5.41 -5.93 20.12
N PHE A 129 -4.65 -6.58 19.26
CA PHE A 129 -4.41 -8.01 19.34
C PHE A 129 -3.66 -8.37 20.63
N ASN A 130 -2.60 -7.64 20.97
CA ASN A 130 -1.82 -7.84 22.19
C ASN A 130 -2.63 -7.55 23.47
N GLU A 131 -3.50 -6.55 23.41
CA GLU A 131 -4.30 -6.11 24.56
C GLU A 131 -5.43 -7.09 24.90
N LEU A 132 -6.05 -7.72 23.90
CA LEU A 132 -7.35 -8.38 24.05
C LEU A 132 -7.34 -9.89 23.76
N ILE A 133 -6.39 -10.42 23.05
CA ILE A 133 -6.46 -11.79 22.53
C ILE A 133 -5.30 -12.67 22.96
N PHE A 134 -4.10 -12.13 23.11
CA PHE A 134 -2.91 -12.94 23.32
C PHE A 134 -2.00 -12.40 24.43
N GLU A 135 -1.88 -13.17 25.51
CA GLU A 135 -0.89 -12.95 26.57
C GLU A 135 0.32 -13.87 26.32
N GLY A 136 1.28 -13.44 25.49
CA GLY A 136 2.49 -14.24 25.22
C GLY A 136 3.45 -13.59 24.22
N THR A 137 4.52 -14.29 23.90
CA THR A 137 5.46 -13.88 22.86
C THR A 137 5.00 -14.39 21.50
N TYR A 138 4.87 -13.49 20.53
CA TYR A 138 4.46 -13.78 19.15
C TYR A 138 5.35 -13.05 18.15
N TYR A 139 5.41 -13.56 16.95
CA TYR A 139 6.10 -12.90 15.84
C TYR A 139 5.14 -12.60 14.69
N TYR A 140 5.47 -11.56 13.94
CA TYR A 140 4.72 -11.19 12.74
C TYR A 140 5.14 -12.08 11.58
N THR A 141 4.15 -12.58 10.87
CA THR A 141 4.38 -13.44 9.71
C THR A 141 4.66 -12.63 8.44
N TRP A 142 5.02 -13.35 7.40
CA TRP A 142 5.23 -12.79 6.06
C TRP A 142 4.01 -12.00 5.55
N ALA A 143 2.78 -12.42 5.89
CA ALA A 143 1.56 -11.76 5.43
C ALA A 143 1.44 -10.31 5.96
N TYR A 144 1.80 -10.09 7.24
CA TYR A 144 1.88 -8.75 7.81
C TYR A 144 3.01 -7.93 7.15
N GLY A 145 4.13 -8.59 6.81
CA GLY A 145 5.22 -7.98 6.05
C GLY A 145 4.80 -7.52 4.65
N PHE A 146 3.95 -8.27 3.96
CA PHE A 146 3.39 -7.86 2.66
C PHE A 146 2.48 -6.62 2.77
N ALA A 147 1.68 -6.50 3.83
CA ALA A 147 0.88 -5.30 4.06
C ALA A 147 1.75 -4.05 4.24
N TRP A 148 2.84 -4.13 5.02
CA TRP A 148 3.83 -3.07 5.12
C TRP A 148 4.55 -2.81 3.79
N GLY A 149 4.88 -3.87 3.04
CA GLY A 149 5.48 -3.76 1.71
C GLY A 149 4.61 -2.97 0.73
N ALA A 150 3.31 -3.26 0.67
CA ALA A 150 2.35 -2.50 -0.13
C ALA A 150 2.33 -1.01 0.27
N THR A 151 2.26 -0.74 1.58
CA THR A 151 2.23 0.63 2.12
C THR A 151 3.51 1.41 1.74
N ILE A 152 4.70 0.80 1.87
CA ILE A 152 5.97 1.42 1.51
C ILE A 152 6.04 1.74 0.01
N ILE A 153 5.58 0.83 -0.85
CA ILE A 153 5.50 1.07 -2.30
C ILE A 153 4.55 2.24 -2.59
N CYS A 154 3.40 2.31 -1.93
CA CYS A 154 2.45 3.42 -2.09
C CYS A 154 3.05 4.76 -1.67
N ILE A 155 3.83 4.81 -0.56
CA ILE A 155 4.57 6.02 -0.15
C ILE A 155 5.54 6.44 -1.25
N GLY A 156 6.35 5.51 -1.76
CA GLY A 156 7.29 5.79 -2.85
C GLY A 156 6.61 6.35 -4.10
N CYS A 157 5.51 5.72 -4.53
CA CYS A 157 4.72 6.19 -5.67
C CYS A 157 4.10 7.57 -5.42
N ALA A 158 3.56 7.84 -4.21
CA ALA A 158 3.01 9.13 -3.85
C ALA A 158 4.04 10.25 -3.95
N ILE A 159 5.25 10.04 -3.43
CA ILE A 159 6.37 10.98 -3.52
C ILE A 159 6.71 11.26 -4.99
N ILE A 160 6.81 10.21 -5.81
CA ILE A 160 7.12 10.37 -7.24
C ILE A 160 6.03 11.21 -7.91
N PHE A 161 4.74 10.91 -7.71
CA PHE A 161 3.63 11.67 -8.30
C PHE A 161 3.56 13.12 -7.79
N CYS A 162 3.96 13.41 -6.55
CA CYS A 162 4.06 14.77 -6.04
C CYS A 162 5.23 15.57 -6.67
N CYS A 163 6.34 14.90 -7.00
CA CYS A 163 7.52 15.56 -7.55
C CYS A 163 7.45 15.76 -9.07
N LEU A 164 6.70 14.91 -9.78
CA LEU A 164 6.62 14.92 -11.26
C LEU A 164 6.12 16.24 -11.86
N PRO A 165 5.04 16.87 -11.38
CA PRO A 165 4.50 18.10 -11.94
C PRO A 165 5.52 19.24 -11.96
N ASN A 166 6.26 19.43 -10.87
CA ASN A 166 7.27 20.49 -10.76
C ASN A 166 8.41 20.31 -11.77
N TYR A 167 8.79 19.07 -12.04
CA TYR A 167 9.87 18.76 -12.99
C TYR A 167 9.46 18.99 -14.45
N GLU A 168 8.19 18.74 -14.80
CA GLU A 168 7.66 19.00 -16.15
C GLU A 168 7.53 20.51 -16.42
N ASP A 169 7.13 21.29 -15.42
CA ASP A 169 7.03 22.75 -15.53
C ASP A 169 8.40 23.39 -15.72
N GLU A 170 9.45 22.91 -15.04
CA GLU A 170 10.83 23.35 -15.23
C GLU A 170 11.34 23.01 -16.65
N LEU A 171 11.07 21.80 -17.14
CA LEU A 171 11.47 21.39 -18.49
C LEU A 171 10.73 22.18 -19.57
N SER A 172 9.43 22.44 -19.41
CA SER A 172 8.65 23.22 -20.37
C SER A 172 9.06 24.70 -20.34
N GLY A 173 9.39 25.24 -19.17
CA GLY A 173 9.95 26.59 -19.01
C GLY A 173 11.31 26.73 -19.70
N ALA A 174 12.22 25.80 -19.50
CA ALA A 174 13.52 25.77 -20.15
C ALA A 174 13.41 25.62 -21.68
N ALA A 175 12.45 24.84 -22.17
CA ALA A 175 12.18 24.71 -23.60
C ALA A 175 11.66 26.02 -24.18
N LYS A 176 10.70 26.70 -23.52
CA LYS A 176 10.19 28.02 -23.98
C LYS A 176 11.29 29.07 -24.06
N VAL A 177 12.18 29.14 -23.08
CA VAL A 177 13.32 30.07 -23.07
C VAL A 177 14.24 29.77 -24.26
N LYS A 178 14.51 28.51 -24.57
CA LYS A 178 15.35 28.11 -25.71
C LYS A 178 14.76 28.52 -27.07
N TYR A 179 13.43 28.44 -27.23
CA TYR A 179 12.75 28.90 -28.46
C TYR A 179 12.83 30.42 -28.62
N ILE A 180 12.74 31.20 -27.56
CA ILE A 180 12.81 32.66 -27.59
C ILE A 180 14.23 33.10 -28.03
N TYR A 181 15.29 32.47 -27.54
CA TYR A 181 16.66 32.79 -27.90
C TYR A 181 17.07 32.35 -29.34
N SER A 182 16.39 31.34 -29.93
CA SER A 182 16.67 30.88 -31.28
C SER A 182 15.91 31.66 -32.35
N SER A 183 14.97 32.53 -31.98
CA SER A 183 14.19 33.37 -32.91
C SER A 183 14.69 34.80 -33.02
N GLN A 184 15.81 35.15 -32.37
CA GLN A 184 16.55 36.39 -32.55
C GLN A 184 17.80 36.14 -33.44
#